data_266a9a5b7749ad39332a78ca0ea1d501
#
_entry.id   266a9a5b7749ad39332a78ca0ea1d501
#
_cell.length_a   1.000
_cell.length_b   1.000
_cell.length_c   1.000
_cell.angle_alpha   90.00
_cell.angle_beta   90.00
_cell.angle_gamma   90.00
#
_symmetry.space_group_name_H-M   'P 1'
#
loop_
_entity.id
_entity.type
_entity.pdbx_description
1 polymer ?
#
loop_
_entity_poly.entity_id
_entity_poly.type
_entity_poly.pdbx_seq_one_letter_code
_entity_poly.pdbx_strand_id
1 'polypeptide(L)'
;MRLKNLLKHDNIVIQSHDNPDADSLASGYALYSYFKSKEKKVRFIYSGRYKIQKSNLLLMIEKLNIPIEYVEKSIEIDLLITVDCQYGTGNVTRHEAKEIAIIDHHQLEINPDQYKYSDIRSYLGCCSTLVWQLLQKEGFDVNSDVKIATALFYGLYTDTGQLGEIFHPLDRDMRDMLHYEQATILTLRNSNISLEELEIAGLALLRYIYNDKFRFAVIKVKPCDPNILGLISDFLLQVDCIDTCIVYNEVHDGIKISIRSCIKEVKACELASYLTAIIGSGGGHNEKAGGFIQRRLFEAQYNNMILEAYFTERMNQYYESFEVIDATQYTVDLTQMKKYRKTRVPIGYVKLSEHIREGTPVLIRTLEGDIDIIVEDRIYIILGVYGEAYVMEEERFLQTYRPVTAKINYSTQYMPIIKNQLDGTSISLDKFAQACAAKEDEDVYAKPVNIITKLFTRWEPDNYMYGDVGDYIAVNKQDMSDIFIINKDIFHLSYVEVD
;
A
#
# COMPACT_ATOMS: atom_id res chain seq x y z
N MET A 1 -2.58 -9.54 -17.53
CA MET A 1 -3.51 -10.65 -17.91
C MET A 1 -4.44 -10.24 -19.05
N ARG A 2 -5.03 -11.20 -19.82
CA ARG A 2 -6.05 -10.95 -20.87
C ARG A 2 -7.26 -11.81 -20.56
N LEU A 3 -8.44 -11.21 -20.42
CA LEU A 3 -9.67 -11.93 -20.06
C LEU A 3 -10.09 -12.97 -21.10
N LYS A 4 -9.82 -12.73 -22.39
CA LYS A 4 -10.08 -13.71 -23.44
C LYS A 4 -9.40 -15.07 -23.22
N ASN A 5 -8.27 -15.12 -22.53
CA ASN A 5 -7.57 -16.36 -22.22
C ASN A 5 -8.33 -17.23 -21.21
N LEU A 6 -9.27 -16.65 -20.48
CA LEU A 6 -10.12 -17.32 -19.50
C LEU A 6 -11.38 -17.92 -20.15
N LEU A 7 -11.73 -17.50 -21.38
CA LEU A 7 -12.93 -18.00 -22.10
C LEU A 7 -12.87 -19.48 -22.50
N LYS A 8 -11.71 -20.13 -22.34
CA LYS A 8 -11.60 -21.59 -22.55
C LYS A 8 -12.34 -22.41 -21.48
N HIS A 9 -12.68 -21.80 -20.34
CA HIS A 9 -13.43 -22.44 -19.26
C HIS A 9 -14.91 -22.20 -19.43
N ASP A 10 -15.72 -23.19 -19.09
CA ASP A 10 -17.18 -23.12 -19.26
C ASP A 10 -17.91 -22.80 -17.97
N ASN A 11 -17.41 -23.26 -16.82
CA ASN A 11 -17.96 -22.98 -15.49
C ASN A 11 -17.03 -22.01 -14.72
N ILE A 12 -17.37 -20.73 -14.73
CA ILE A 12 -16.57 -19.65 -14.15
C ILE A 12 -17.26 -19.18 -12.88
N VAL A 13 -16.48 -19.07 -11.81
CA VAL A 13 -16.93 -18.46 -10.55
C VAL A 13 -16.08 -17.24 -10.26
N ILE A 14 -16.72 -16.11 -10.07
CA ILE A 14 -16.10 -14.87 -9.60
C ILE A 14 -16.36 -14.79 -8.11
N GLN A 15 -15.33 -14.61 -7.31
CA GLN A 15 -15.41 -14.52 -5.85
C GLN A 15 -14.84 -13.21 -5.34
N SER A 16 -15.62 -12.48 -4.58
CA SER A 16 -15.17 -11.34 -3.78
C SER A 16 -14.59 -11.81 -2.45
N HIS A 17 -13.93 -10.92 -1.70
CA HIS A 17 -13.53 -11.20 -0.32
C HIS A 17 -14.73 -11.45 0.60
N ASP A 18 -14.48 -11.99 1.81
CA ASP A 18 -15.52 -12.47 2.75
C ASP A 18 -16.38 -11.38 3.37
N ASN A 19 -15.99 -10.14 3.25
CA ASN A 19 -16.78 -8.98 3.70
C ASN A 19 -16.88 -7.95 2.57
N PRO A 20 -17.64 -8.25 1.50
CA PRO A 20 -17.67 -7.44 0.29
C PRO A 20 -17.93 -5.97 0.56
N ASP A 21 -17.23 -5.12 -0.16
CA ASP A 21 -17.45 -3.68 -0.22
C ASP A 21 -17.95 -3.25 -1.61
N ALA A 22 -18.03 -1.95 -1.85
CA ALA A 22 -18.55 -1.45 -3.11
C ALA A 22 -17.62 -1.71 -4.29
N ASP A 23 -16.30 -1.72 -4.08
CA ASP A 23 -15.32 -1.96 -5.13
C ASP A 23 -15.32 -3.43 -5.57
N SER A 24 -15.32 -4.35 -4.61
CA SER A 24 -15.41 -5.78 -4.90
C SER A 24 -16.73 -6.17 -5.59
N LEU A 25 -17.87 -5.54 -5.18
CA LEU A 25 -19.16 -5.71 -5.84
C LEU A 25 -19.16 -5.19 -7.27
N ALA A 26 -18.62 -4.01 -7.51
CA ALA A 26 -18.54 -3.38 -8.83
C ALA A 26 -17.65 -4.17 -9.78
N SER A 27 -16.47 -4.53 -9.32
CA SER A 27 -15.48 -5.32 -10.07
C SER A 27 -16.00 -6.69 -10.45
N GLY A 28 -16.61 -7.39 -9.49
CA GLY A 28 -17.22 -8.71 -9.74
C GLY A 28 -18.41 -8.65 -10.69
N TYR A 29 -19.26 -7.63 -10.56
CA TYR A 29 -20.41 -7.43 -11.45
C TYR A 29 -20.00 -7.12 -12.90
N ALA A 30 -19.00 -6.28 -13.09
CA ALA A 30 -18.50 -5.96 -14.43
C ALA A 30 -17.88 -7.19 -15.11
N LEU A 31 -17.10 -8.00 -14.39
CA LEU A 31 -16.56 -9.28 -14.90
C LEU A 31 -17.68 -10.29 -15.20
N TYR A 32 -18.66 -10.41 -14.28
CA TYR A 32 -19.84 -11.27 -14.50
C TYR A 32 -20.55 -10.90 -15.81
N SER A 33 -20.80 -9.62 -16.04
CA SER A 33 -21.48 -9.13 -17.24
C SER A 33 -20.68 -9.42 -18.50
N TYR A 34 -19.36 -9.26 -18.46
CA TYR A 34 -18.49 -9.64 -19.56
C TYR A 34 -18.56 -11.11 -19.90
N PHE A 35 -18.41 -12.03 -18.95
CA PHE A 35 -18.45 -13.46 -19.22
C PHE A 35 -19.85 -13.91 -19.65
N LYS A 36 -20.90 -13.30 -19.12
CA LYS A 36 -22.27 -13.51 -19.59
C LYS A 36 -22.45 -13.11 -21.05
N SER A 37 -21.87 -11.98 -21.47
CA SER A 37 -21.92 -11.54 -22.88
C SER A 37 -21.19 -12.49 -23.83
N LYS A 38 -20.32 -13.36 -23.30
CA LYS A 38 -19.60 -14.43 -24.02
C LYS A 38 -20.28 -15.80 -23.84
N GLU A 39 -21.55 -15.83 -23.42
CA GLU A 39 -22.36 -17.02 -23.23
C GLU A 39 -21.78 -18.09 -22.28
N LYS A 40 -20.90 -17.63 -21.32
CA LYS A 40 -20.33 -18.52 -20.33
C LYS A 40 -21.30 -18.78 -19.16
N LYS A 41 -21.19 -19.96 -18.55
CA LYS A 41 -21.85 -20.26 -17.28
C LYS A 41 -21.03 -19.60 -16.18
N VAL A 42 -21.53 -18.47 -15.66
CA VAL A 42 -20.82 -17.66 -14.67
C VAL A 42 -21.69 -17.45 -13.43
N ARG A 43 -21.05 -17.51 -12.26
CA ARG A 43 -21.63 -17.13 -10.96
C ARG A 43 -20.75 -16.06 -10.34
N PHE A 44 -21.37 -15.16 -9.60
CA PHE A 44 -20.68 -14.19 -8.76
C PHE A 44 -21.04 -14.49 -7.30
N ILE A 45 -20.03 -14.80 -6.49
CA ILE A 45 -20.22 -15.28 -5.11
C ILE A 45 -19.38 -14.51 -4.11
N TYR A 46 -19.80 -14.58 -2.86
CA TYR A 46 -18.98 -14.32 -1.70
C TYR A 46 -19.25 -15.36 -0.60
N SER A 47 -18.35 -15.44 0.37
CA SER A 47 -18.44 -16.37 1.49
C SER A 47 -18.17 -15.63 2.81
N GLY A 48 -17.69 -16.32 3.82
CA GLY A 48 -17.34 -15.72 5.09
C GLY A 48 -18.41 -15.94 6.16
N ARG A 49 -18.16 -15.36 7.34
CA ARG A 49 -18.98 -15.59 8.54
C ARG A 49 -20.33 -14.88 8.50
N TYR A 50 -20.41 -13.74 7.81
CA TYR A 50 -21.57 -12.87 7.82
C TYR A 50 -22.05 -12.57 6.40
N LYS A 51 -23.36 -12.48 6.22
CA LYS A 51 -23.94 -11.92 5.01
C LYS A 51 -23.79 -10.41 4.99
N ILE A 52 -23.79 -9.83 3.79
CA ILE A 52 -23.82 -8.38 3.61
C ILE A 52 -25.00 -7.79 4.37
N GLN A 53 -24.74 -6.80 5.22
CA GLN A 53 -25.76 -6.12 6.04
C GLN A 53 -25.75 -4.61 5.80
N LYS A 54 -24.70 -4.07 5.23
CA LYS A 54 -24.52 -2.64 5.04
C LYS A 54 -25.57 -2.08 4.08
N SER A 55 -26.31 -1.08 4.52
CA SER A 55 -27.48 -0.55 3.81
C SER A 55 -27.17 -0.08 2.38
N ASN A 56 -26.08 0.65 2.19
CA ASN A 56 -25.68 1.12 0.87
C ASN A 56 -25.31 -0.04 -0.08
N LEU A 57 -24.71 -1.12 0.43
CA LEU A 57 -24.35 -2.29 -0.40
C LEU A 57 -25.58 -3.08 -0.79
N LEU A 58 -26.52 -3.30 0.15
CA LEU A 58 -27.80 -3.95 -0.14
C LEU A 58 -28.59 -3.14 -1.18
N LEU A 59 -28.59 -1.82 -1.03
CA LEU A 59 -29.23 -0.91 -1.99
C LEU A 59 -28.53 -0.92 -3.36
N MET A 60 -27.19 -0.99 -3.37
CA MET A 60 -26.40 -1.13 -4.60
C MET A 60 -26.75 -2.42 -5.35
N ILE A 61 -26.80 -3.54 -4.62
CA ILE A 61 -27.18 -4.85 -5.17
C ILE A 61 -28.57 -4.80 -5.78
N GLU A 62 -29.53 -4.23 -5.06
CA GLU A 62 -30.93 -4.13 -5.49
C GLU A 62 -31.08 -3.21 -6.73
N LYS A 63 -30.61 -1.95 -6.63
CA LYS A 63 -30.78 -0.96 -7.70
C LYS A 63 -30.06 -1.30 -9.00
N LEU A 64 -28.85 -1.85 -8.88
CA LEU A 64 -28.05 -2.21 -10.04
C LEU A 64 -28.27 -3.66 -10.51
N ASN A 65 -29.10 -4.43 -9.79
CA ASN A 65 -29.37 -5.85 -10.05
C ASN A 65 -28.10 -6.71 -10.07
N ILE A 66 -27.22 -6.51 -9.09
CA ILE A 66 -25.95 -7.26 -8.97
C ILE A 66 -26.26 -8.73 -8.58
N PRO A 67 -25.89 -9.72 -9.38
CA PRO A 67 -26.27 -11.12 -9.16
C PRO A 67 -25.30 -11.83 -8.20
N ILE A 68 -24.98 -11.23 -7.08
CA ILE A 68 -24.08 -11.82 -6.10
C ILE A 68 -24.80 -12.80 -5.19
N GLU A 69 -24.17 -13.94 -4.93
CA GLU A 69 -24.73 -15.02 -4.12
C GLU A 69 -23.85 -15.29 -2.90
N TYR A 70 -24.46 -15.46 -1.73
CA TYR A 70 -23.75 -15.94 -0.54
C TYR A 70 -23.63 -17.47 -0.56
N VAL A 71 -22.40 -17.99 -0.40
CA VAL A 71 -22.11 -19.42 -0.48
C VAL A 71 -21.36 -19.90 0.74
N GLU A 72 -21.97 -20.82 1.50
CA GLU A 72 -21.37 -21.42 2.71
C GLU A 72 -20.58 -22.70 2.42
N LYS A 73 -20.95 -23.43 1.36
CA LYS A 73 -20.38 -24.75 1.05
C LYS A 73 -19.53 -24.69 -0.20
N SER A 74 -18.53 -25.56 -0.26
CA SER A 74 -17.72 -25.74 -1.46
C SER A 74 -18.59 -26.13 -2.65
N ILE A 75 -18.27 -25.58 -3.82
CA ILE A 75 -18.91 -25.82 -5.10
C ILE A 75 -17.87 -26.32 -6.11
N GLU A 76 -18.28 -27.04 -7.13
CA GLU A 76 -17.39 -27.46 -8.20
C GLU A 76 -17.09 -26.26 -9.13
N ILE A 77 -15.81 -25.98 -9.36
CA ILE A 77 -15.34 -24.78 -10.07
C ILE A 77 -14.28 -25.19 -11.10
N ASP A 78 -14.50 -24.82 -12.38
CA ASP A 78 -13.46 -24.98 -13.40
C ASP A 78 -12.45 -23.85 -13.34
N LEU A 79 -12.93 -22.61 -13.24
CA LEU A 79 -12.12 -21.41 -13.03
C LEU A 79 -12.70 -20.56 -11.91
N LEU A 80 -11.89 -20.32 -10.90
CA LEU A 80 -12.17 -19.34 -9.86
C LEU A 80 -11.43 -18.03 -10.18
N ILE A 81 -12.14 -16.93 -10.22
CA ILE A 81 -11.55 -15.58 -10.34
C ILE A 81 -11.78 -14.86 -9.01
N THR A 82 -10.73 -14.66 -8.21
CA THR A 82 -10.83 -13.79 -7.06
C THR A 82 -10.69 -12.34 -7.52
N VAL A 83 -11.55 -11.48 -7.02
CA VAL A 83 -11.60 -10.07 -7.38
C VAL A 83 -11.56 -9.21 -6.12
N ASP A 84 -10.71 -8.20 -6.15
CA ASP A 84 -10.46 -7.30 -5.02
C ASP A 84 -9.92 -8.03 -3.77
N CYS A 85 -9.24 -9.13 -4.01
CA CYS A 85 -8.56 -9.93 -2.99
C CYS A 85 -7.63 -10.96 -3.64
N GLN A 86 -6.68 -11.46 -2.84
CA GLN A 86 -5.73 -12.47 -3.28
C GLN A 86 -6.11 -13.84 -2.72
N TYR A 87 -6.20 -14.83 -3.58
CA TYR A 87 -6.54 -16.19 -3.18
C TYR A 87 -5.54 -16.75 -2.16
N GLY A 88 -6.06 -17.15 -1.01
CA GLY A 88 -5.25 -17.75 0.05
C GLY A 88 -4.88 -16.79 1.19
N THR A 89 -5.21 -15.51 1.09
CA THR A 89 -5.10 -14.55 2.21
C THR A 89 -6.22 -14.75 3.24
N GLY A 90 -6.10 -14.08 4.40
CA GLY A 90 -6.99 -14.30 5.54
C GLY A 90 -8.40 -13.72 5.39
N ASN A 91 -8.65 -12.93 4.35
CA ASN A 91 -9.94 -12.26 4.10
C ASN A 91 -10.77 -12.94 2.99
N VAL A 92 -10.35 -14.10 2.53
CA VAL A 92 -11.01 -14.87 1.45
C VAL A 92 -11.17 -16.33 1.82
N THR A 93 -12.41 -16.81 1.84
CA THR A 93 -12.71 -18.23 2.01
C THR A 93 -12.20 -19.02 0.81
N ARG A 94 -11.39 -20.05 1.03
CA ARG A 94 -10.83 -20.89 -0.03
C ARG A 94 -11.87 -21.84 -0.59
N HIS A 95 -12.14 -21.70 -1.88
CA HIS A 95 -12.86 -22.68 -2.67
C HIS A 95 -11.89 -23.39 -3.60
N GLU A 96 -11.96 -24.71 -3.70
CA GLU A 96 -11.14 -25.47 -4.62
C GLU A 96 -11.60 -25.28 -6.06
N ALA A 97 -10.68 -25.07 -6.98
CA ALA A 97 -10.93 -24.89 -8.39
C ALA A 97 -9.82 -25.56 -9.23
N LYS A 98 -10.13 -25.93 -10.48
CA LYS A 98 -9.11 -26.49 -11.39
C LYS A 98 -8.08 -25.46 -11.82
N GLU A 99 -8.50 -24.23 -12.07
CA GLU A 99 -7.61 -23.07 -12.29
C GLU A 99 -8.09 -21.88 -11.46
N ILE A 100 -7.11 -21.02 -11.06
CA ILE A 100 -7.36 -19.81 -10.28
C ILE A 100 -6.81 -18.61 -11.07
N ALA A 101 -7.59 -17.53 -11.09
CA ALA A 101 -7.20 -16.23 -11.59
C ALA A 101 -7.36 -15.20 -10.47
N ILE A 102 -6.42 -14.23 -10.37
CA ILE A 102 -6.41 -13.21 -9.32
C ILE A 102 -6.41 -11.84 -9.98
N ILE A 103 -7.35 -10.98 -9.58
CA ILE A 103 -7.46 -9.59 -10.02
C ILE A 103 -7.59 -8.73 -8.77
N ASP A 104 -6.56 -7.95 -8.45
CA ASP A 104 -6.51 -7.21 -7.20
C ASP A 104 -5.68 -5.93 -7.29
N HIS A 105 -5.95 -4.97 -6.43
CA HIS A 105 -5.18 -3.72 -6.33
C HIS A 105 -4.48 -3.54 -4.98
N HIS A 106 -4.64 -4.45 -4.06
CA HIS A 106 -3.95 -4.40 -2.76
C HIS A 106 -2.46 -4.73 -2.86
N GLN A 107 -1.71 -4.45 -1.79
CA GLN A 107 -0.30 -4.84 -1.70
C GLN A 107 -0.15 -6.35 -1.87
N LEU A 108 0.95 -6.77 -2.50
CA LEU A 108 1.19 -8.17 -2.81
C LEU A 108 1.47 -8.99 -1.53
N GLU A 109 0.56 -9.89 -1.20
CA GLU A 109 0.66 -10.81 -0.05
C GLU A 109 0.98 -12.25 -0.43
N ILE A 110 0.82 -12.60 -1.70
CA ILE A 110 1.04 -13.96 -2.22
C ILE A 110 2.21 -13.98 -3.21
N ASN A 111 2.71 -15.18 -3.54
CA ASN A 111 3.61 -15.36 -4.67
C ASN A 111 2.80 -15.48 -5.98
N PRO A 112 2.76 -14.45 -6.85
CA PRO A 112 1.94 -14.45 -8.06
C PRO A 112 2.40 -15.48 -9.09
N ASP A 113 3.66 -15.92 -9.06
CA ASP A 113 4.21 -16.91 -9.99
C ASP A 113 3.62 -18.31 -9.79
N GLN A 114 2.95 -18.56 -8.67
CA GLN A 114 2.20 -19.80 -8.42
C GLN A 114 0.88 -19.86 -9.18
N TYR A 115 0.40 -18.73 -9.71
CA TYR A 115 -0.87 -18.61 -10.39
C TYR A 115 -0.67 -18.23 -11.86
N LYS A 116 -1.19 -19.04 -12.76
CA LYS A 116 -1.09 -18.81 -14.20
C LYS A 116 -1.72 -17.49 -14.65
N TYR A 117 -2.73 -17.06 -13.94
CA TYR A 117 -3.46 -15.83 -14.22
C TYR A 117 -3.48 -14.96 -12.97
N SER A 118 -2.64 -13.94 -12.95
CA SER A 118 -2.65 -12.91 -11.91
C SER A 118 -2.47 -11.54 -12.54
N ASP A 119 -3.20 -10.55 -12.04
CA ASP A 119 -3.02 -9.14 -12.36
C ASP A 119 -3.27 -8.37 -11.07
N ILE A 120 -2.18 -7.98 -10.40
CA ILE A 120 -2.21 -7.29 -9.10
C ILE A 120 -1.48 -5.97 -9.27
N ARG A 121 -2.16 -4.85 -8.99
CA ARG A 121 -1.65 -3.50 -9.25
C ARG A 121 -1.88 -2.55 -8.09
N SER A 122 -1.00 -2.58 -7.12
CA SER A 122 -1.10 -1.79 -5.89
C SER A 122 -0.96 -0.26 -6.06
N TYR A 123 -0.66 0.22 -7.26
CA TYR A 123 -0.63 1.65 -7.58
C TYR A 123 -1.98 2.22 -8.03
N LEU A 124 -2.99 1.38 -8.27
CA LEU A 124 -4.34 1.81 -8.61
C LEU A 124 -5.15 2.08 -7.34
N GLY A 125 -6.00 3.09 -7.40
CA GLY A 125 -6.86 3.48 -6.30
C GLY A 125 -7.98 2.48 -5.99
N CYS A 126 -8.34 1.61 -6.95
CA CYS A 126 -9.36 0.57 -6.76
C CYS A 126 -9.25 -0.58 -7.77
N CYS A 127 -9.82 -1.73 -7.44
CA CYS A 127 -9.91 -2.88 -8.34
C CYS A 127 -10.85 -2.60 -9.53
N SER A 128 -11.87 -1.77 -9.35
CA SER A 128 -12.78 -1.33 -10.44
C SER A 128 -12.02 -0.72 -11.61
N THR A 129 -10.97 0.09 -11.37
CA THR A 129 -10.12 0.64 -12.42
C THR A 129 -9.37 -0.45 -13.19
N LEU A 130 -8.83 -1.42 -12.48
CA LEU A 130 -8.14 -2.55 -13.09
C LEU A 130 -9.08 -3.36 -13.99
N VAL A 131 -10.26 -3.71 -13.46
CA VAL A 131 -11.28 -4.45 -14.19
C VAL A 131 -11.76 -3.66 -15.42
N TRP A 132 -12.04 -2.37 -15.27
CA TRP A 132 -12.41 -1.49 -16.38
C TRP A 132 -11.37 -1.50 -17.50
N GLN A 133 -10.09 -1.38 -17.18
CA GLN A 133 -9.02 -1.44 -18.17
C GLN A 133 -8.93 -2.82 -18.85
N LEU A 134 -9.12 -3.91 -18.11
CA LEU A 134 -9.13 -5.26 -18.67
C LEU A 134 -10.29 -5.43 -19.66
N LEU A 135 -11.49 -4.92 -19.34
CA LEU A 135 -12.66 -4.93 -20.18
C LEU A 135 -12.47 -4.10 -21.46
N GLN A 136 -11.88 -2.90 -21.34
CA GLN A 136 -11.53 -2.09 -22.51
C GLN A 136 -10.59 -2.81 -23.48
N LYS A 137 -9.56 -3.51 -22.95
CA LYS A 137 -8.62 -4.30 -23.76
C LYS A 137 -9.28 -5.45 -24.53
N GLU A 138 -10.46 -5.89 -24.09
CA GLU A 138 -11.28 -6.91 -24.76
C GLU A 138 -12.41 -6.30 -25.61
N GLY A 139 -12.45 -4.96 -25.75
CA GLY A 139 -13.46 -4.26 -26.52
C GLY A 139 -14.87 -4.33 -25.92
N PHE A 140 -14.98 -4.55 -24.60
CA PHE A 140 -16.26 -4.55 -23.90
C PHE A 140 -16.56 -3.11 -23.44
N ASP A 141 -17.63 -2.53 -24.01
CA ASP A 141 -18.10 -1.19 -23.64
C ASP A 141 -18.96 -1.24 -22.38
N VAL A 142 -18.40 -0.82 -21.26
CA VAL A 142 -19.09 -0.76 -19.96
C VAL A 142 -20.19 0.33 -19.95
N ASN A 143 -20.11 1.33 -20.82
CA ASN A 143 -21.11 2.38 -20.93
C ASN A 143 -22.38 1.93 -21.70
N SER A 144 -22.33 0.78 -22.34
CA SER A 144 -23.52 0.18 -22.97
C SER A 144 -24.59 -0.23 -21.95
N ASP A 145 -24.19 -0.43 -20.67
CA ASP A 145 -25.09 -0.63 -19.54
C ASP A 145 -24.74 0.34 -18.41
N VAL A 146 -25.59 1.34 -18.22
CA VAL A 146 -25.41 2.38 -17.21
C VAL A 146 -25.26 1.82 -15.79
N LYS A 147 -25.81 0.62 -15.51
CA LYS A 147 -25.67 -0.02 -14.19
C LYS A 147 -24.24 -0.48 -13.94
N ILE A 148 -23.58 -1.03 -14.96
CA ILE A 148 -22.17 -1.44 -14.86
C ILE A 148 -21.29 -0.20 -14.66
N ALA A 149 -21.48 0.83 -15.48
CA ALA A 149 -20.76 2.09 -15.36
C ALA A 149 -20.97 2.76 -13.98
N THR A 150 -22.21 2.75 -13.48
CA THR A 150 -22.54 3.29 -12.14
C THR A 150 -21.91 2.47 -11.04
N ALA A 151 -21.89 1.14 -11.14
CA ALA A 151 -21.22 0.27 -10.17
C ALA A 151 -19.72 0.56 -10.11
N LEU A 152 -19.04 0.57 -11.27
CA LEU A 152 -17.58 0.83 -11.34
C LEU A 152 -17.22 2.23 -10.80
N PHE A 153 -18.04 3.24 -11.12
CA PHE A 153 -17.84 4.56 -10.57
C PHE A 153 -18.00 4.61 -9.05
N TYR A 154 -19.01 3.89 -8.51
CA TYR A 154 -19.22 3.86 -7.07
C TYR A 154 -18.11 3.08 -6.34
N GLY A 155 -17.55 2.01 -6.94
CA GLY A 155 -16.36 1.34 -6.44
C GLY A 155 -15.17 2.30 -6.32
N LEU A 156 -14.85 3.02 -7.41
CA LEU A 156 -13.81 4.05 -7.37
C LEU A 156 -14.09 5.13 -6.31
N TYR A 157 -15.32 5.63 -6.26
CA TYR A 157 -15.73 6.68 -5.33
C TYR A 157 -15.51 6.29 -3.87
N THR A 158 -15.87 5.07 -3.49
CA THR A 158 -15.75 4.61 -2.11
C THR A 158 -14.32 4.31 -1.72
N ASP A 159 -13.57 3.68 -2.60
CA ASP A 159 -12.24 3.17 -2.31
C ASP A 159 -11.17 4.26 -2.31
N THR A 160 -11.41 5.34 -3.04
CA THR A 160 -10.53 6.51 -3.12
C THR A 160 -10.98 7.68 -2.23
N GLY A 161 -11.63 7.40 -1.09
CA GLY A 161 -12.04 8.45 -0.16
C GLY A 161 -12.90 9.53 -0.82
N GLN A 162 -13.95 9.14 -1.53
CA GLN A 162 -14.84 10.04 -2.28
C GLN A 162 -14.11 10.85 -3.38
N LEU A 163 -13.18 10.19 -4.07
CA LEU A 163 -12.32 10.73 -5.13
C LEU A 163 -11.20 11.67 -4.62
N GLY A 164 -11.00 11.79 -3.33
CA GLY A 164 -9.92 12.59 -2.74
C GLY A 164 -8.53 11.95 -2.86
N GLU A 165 -8.47 10.64 -3.00
CA GLU A 165 -7.23 9.85 -3.02
C GLU A 165 -6.97 9.23 -4.42
N ILE A 166 -7.23 9.98 -5.48
CA ILE A 166 -6.93 9.55 -6.86
C ILE A 166 -5.53 10.03 -7.24
N PHE A 167 -4.57 9.12 -7.25
CA PHE A 167 -3.18 9.42 -7.59
C PHE A 167 -2.82 8.97 -9.01
N HIS A 168 -3.28 7.80 -9.43
CA HIS A 168 -2.92 7.23 -10.72
C HIS A 168 -3.77 7.79 -11.88
N PRO A 169 -3.17 8.10 -13.05
CA PRO A 169 -3.92 8.62 -14.21
C PRO A 169 -5.06 7.71 -14.69
N LEU A 170 -4.90 6.38 -14.62
CA LEU A 170 -5.95 5.43 -15.02
C LEU A 170 -7.23 5.55 -14.20
N ASP A 171 -7.13 5.87 -12.90
CA ASP A 171 -8.30 6.12 -12.04
C ASP A 171 -9.05 7.36 -12.50
N ARG A 172 -8.30 8.40 -12.90
CA ARG A 172 -8.85 9.63 -13.48
C ARG A 172 -9.52 9.36 -14.83
N ASP A 173 -8.86 8.57 -15.70
CA ASP A 173 -9.40 8.18 -17.00
C ASP A 173 -10.72 7.43 -16.84
N MET A 174 -10.78 6.44 -15.95
CA MET A 174 -12.02 5.71 -15.66
C MET A 174 -13.12 6.65 -15.16
N ARG A 175 -12.80 7.50 -14.17
CA ARG A 175 -13.74 8.51 -13.63
C ARG A 175 -14.37 9.36 -14.74
N ASP A 176 -13.53 9.86 -15.64
CA ASP A 176 -13.92 10.82 -16.67
C ASP A 176 -14.63 10.15 -17.86
N MET A 177 -14.38 8.86 -18.10
CA MET A 177 -14.96 8.11 -19.23
C MET A 177 -16.26 7.36 -18.89
N LEU A 178 -16.58 7.16 -17.61
CA LEU A 178 -17.77 6.44 -17.22
C LEU A 178 -19.04 7.30 -17.33
N HIS A 179 -20.06 6.76 -17.98
CA HIS A 179 -21.41 7.34 -18.05
C HIS A 179 -22.29 6.75 -16.95
N TYR A 180 -22.19 7.26 -15.74
CA TYR A 180 -22.90 6.75 -14.57
C TYR A 180 -24.16 7.55 -14.22
N GLU A 181 -25.08 6.92 -13.47
CA GLU A 181 -26.28 7.56 -12.99
C GLU A 181 -26.04 8.30 -11.67
N GLN A 182 -25.91 9.62 -11.74
CA GLN A 182 -25.61 10.44 -10.57
C GLN A 182 -26.66 10.32 -9.45
N ALA A 183 -27.95 10.16 -9.78
CA ALA A 183 -29.02 10.01 -8.79
C ALA A 183 -28.82 8.74 -7.94
N THR A 184 -28.38 7.65 -8.56
CA THR A 184 -28.05 6.41 -7.86
C THR A 184 -26.84 6.59 -6.96
N ILE A 185 -25.76 7.23 -7.43
CA ILE A 185 -24.57 7.53 -6.60
C ILE A 185 -24.96 8.35 -5.36
N LEU A 186 -25.77 9.41 -5.53
CA LEU A 186 -26.26 10.22 -4.40
C LEU A 186 -27.09 9.38 -3.41
N THR A 187 -27.94 8.49 -3.92
CA THR A 187 -28.76 7.61 -3.08
C THR A 187 -27.88 6.64 -2.28
N LEU A 188 -26.91 6.01 -2.92
CA LEU A 188 -25.96 5.08 -2.27
C LEU A 188 -25.12 5.79 -1.20
N ARG A 189 -24.60 6.98 -1.54
CA ARG A 189 -23.85 7.82 -0.59
C ARG A 189 -24.66 8.18 0.64
N ASN A 190 -25.92 8.55 0.46
CA ASN A 190 -26.81 8.96 1.55
C ASN A 190 -27.38 7.77 2.36
N SER A 191 -27.11 6.54 1.93
CA SER A 191 -27.52 5.30 2.62
C SER A 191 -26.35 4.60 3.29
N ASN A 192 -25.21 5.27 3.41
CA ASN A 192 -23.99 4.66 3.93
C ASN A 192 -24.03 4.43 5.44
N ILE A 193 -24.91 5.12 6.17
CA ILE A 193 -25.02 5.10 7.63
C ILE A 193 -26.48 4.93 8.01
N SER A 194 -26.78 3.97 8.90
CA SER A 194 -28.08 3.81 9.52
C SER A 194 -28.25 4.71 10.75
N LEU A 195 -29.47 4.90 11.24
CA LEU A 195 -29.70 5.64 12.49
C LEU A 195 -29.03 4.96 13.69
N GLU A 196 -29.04 3.63 13.75
CA GLU A 196 -28.39 2.86 14.81
C GLU A 196 -26.87 3.09 14.79
N GLU A 197 -26.25 3.06 13.62
CA GLU A 197 -24.82 3.35 13.44
C GLU A 197 -24.49 4.79 13.85
N LEU A 198 -25.35 5.76 13.50
CA LEU A 198 -25.20 7.15 13.90
C LEU A 198 -25.28 7.32 15.43
N GLU A 199 -26.19 6.62 16.11
CA GLU A 199 -26.28 6.63 17.57
C GLU A 199 -25.04 6.03 18.22
N ILE A 200 -24.52 4.91 17.70
CA ILE A 200 -23.27 4.28 18.16
C ILE A 200 -22.11 5.25 18.00
N ALA A 201 -21.97 5.87 16.83
CA ALA A 201 -20.91 6.85 16.55
C ALA A 201 -21.02 8.06 17.48
N GLY A 202 -22.22 8.63 17.65
CA GLY A 202 -22.45 9.77 18.54
C GLY A 202 -22.08 9.48 19.99
N LEU A 203 -22.45 8.31 20.52
CA LEU A 203 -22.08 7.90 21.87
C LEU A 203 -20.57 7.67 22.04
N ALA A 204 -19.92 7.14 21.03
CA ALA A 204 -18.47 6.91 21.04
C ALA A 204 -17.70 8.23 21.05
N LEU A 205 -18.11 9.19 20.22
CA LEU A 205 -17.48 10.52 20.13
C LEU A 205 -17.58 11.35 21.42
N LEU A 206 -18.47 11.03 22.33
CA LEU A 206 -18.54 11.66 23.66
C LEU A 206 -17.53 11.10 24.68
N ARG A 207 -16.81 10.03 24.33
CA ARG A 207 -15.95 9.28 25.27
C ARG A 207 -14.56 9.03 24.70
N TYR A 208 -13.98 10.05 24.09
CA TYR A 208 -12.62 9.95 23.56
C TYR A 208 -11.59 10.23 24.66
N ILE A 209 -10.42 9.61 24.52
CA ILE A 209 -9.19 9.96 25.23
C ILE A 209 -8.32 10.72 24.22
N TYR A 210 -7.96 11.95 24.55
CA TYR A 210 -7.12 12.79 23.70
C TYR A 210 -5.78 13.06 24.37
N ASN A 211 -4.71 12.97 23.58
CA ASN A 211 -3.35 13.34 24.01
C ASN A 211 -2.91 14.60 23.26
N ASP A 212 -2.81 15.70 23.98
CA ASP A 212 -2.44 17.02 23.43
C ASP A 212 -0.98 17.08 22.95
N LYS A 213 -0.06 16.33 23.59
CA LYS A 213 1.36 16.33 23.23
C LYS A 213 1.59 15.75 21.84
N PHE A 214 0.95 14.65 21.54
CA PHE A 214 1.12 13.90 20.30
C PHE A 214 -0.09 13.95 19.36
N ARG A 215 -1.10 14.75 19.73
CA ARG A 215 -2.30 15.03 18.95
C ARG A 215 -3.02 13.76 18.45
N PHE A 216 -3.09 12.74 19.30
CA PHE A 216 -3.81 11.51 18.98
C PHE A 216 -5.06 11.32 19.84
N ALA A 217 -6.03 10.58 19.30
CA ALA A 217 -7.24 10.18 20.00
C ALA A 217 -7.41 8.66 20.06
N VAL A 218 -7.93 8.16 21.18
CA VAL A 218 -8.32 6.75 21.36
C VAL A 218 -9.79 6.69 21.75
N ILE A 219 -10.58 5.90 21.02
CA ILE A 219 -12.02 5.75 21.25
C ILE A 219 -12.40 4.27 21.34
N LYS A 220 -13.14 3.94 22.41
CA LYS A 220 -13.83 2.67 22.55
C LYS A 220 -15.25 2.77 22.03
N VAL A 221 -15.63 1.85 21.14
CA VAL A 221 -16.97 1.74 20.58
C VAL A 221 -17.65 0.47 21.14
N LYS A 222 -18.95 0.48 21.28
CA LYS A 222 -19.73 -0.74 21.55
C LYS A 222 -19.55 -1.74 20.41
N PRO A 223 -19.73 -3.05 20.66
CA PRO A 223 -19.73 -4.03 19.58
C PRO A 223 -20.67 -3.63 18.44
N CYS A 224 -20.13 -3.48 17.25
CA CYS A 224 -20.83 -2.99 16.07
C CYS A 224 -20.16 -3.53 14.81
N ASP A 225 -20.74 -3.25 13.65
CA ASP A 225 -20.10 -3.54 12.36
C ASP A 225 -18.73 -2.83 12.28
N PRO A 226 -17.67 -3.51 11.79
CA PRO A 226 -16.34 -2.93 11.65
C PRO A 226 -16.28 -1.63 10.83
N ASN A 227 -17.19 -1.45 9.89
CA ASN A 227 -17.25 -0.25 9.07
C ASN A 227 -17.55 1.01 9.89
N ILE A 228 -18.26 0.86 11.05
CA ILE A 228 -18.53 1.98 11.96
C ILE A 228 -17.25 2.48 12.62
N LEU A 229 -16.27 1.58 12.89
CA LEU A 229 -14.97 1.99 13.42
C LEU A 229 -14.26 2.90 12.43
N GLY A 230 -14.28 2.53 11.13
CA GLY A 230 -13.71 3.35 10.06
C GLY A 230 -14.39 4.72 9.96
N LEU A 231 -15.72 4.75 9.97
CA LEU A 231 -16.50 5.99 9.93
C LEU A 231 -16.13 6.94 11.07
N ILE A 232 -16.07 6.42 12.29
CA ILE A 232 -15.71 7.23 13.48
C ILE A 232 -14.26 7.73 13.35
N SER A 233 -13.37 6.88 12.87
CA SER A 233 -11.97 7.26 12.64
C SER A 233 -11.84 8.37 11.58
N ASP A 234 -12.56 8.26 10.46
CA ASP A 234 -12.57 9.27 9.40
C ASP A 234 -13.17 10.61 9.88
N PHE A 235 -14.15 10.56 10.80
CA PHE A 235 -14.73 11.76 11.39
C PHE A 235 -13.76 12.45 12.35
N LEU A 236 -12.99 11.68 13.13
CA LEU A 236 -12.01 12.22 14.06
C LEU A 236 -10.89 12.99 13.37
N LEU A 237 -10.43 12.53 12.21
CA LEU A 237 -9.39 13.23 11.46
C LEU A 237 -9.84 14.55 10.81
N GLN A 238 -11.14 14.86 10.87
CA GLN A 238 -11.64 16.20 10.47
C GLN A 238 -11.48 17.23 11.58
N VAL A 239 -11.06 16.80 12.77
CA VAL A 239 -10.79 17.69 13.90
C VAL A 239 -9.36 18.21 13.80
N ASP A 240 -9.19 19.52 13.74
CA ASP A 240 -7.92 20.22 13.47
C ASP A 240 -6.79 19.90 14.45
N CYS A 241 -7.09 19.35 15.61
CA CYS A 241 -6.10 18.98 16.61
C CYS A 241 -5.84 17.47 16.73
N ILE A 242 -6.43 16.63 15.87
CA ILE A 242 -6.23 15.17 15.87
C ILE A 242 -5.50 14.75 14.61
N ASP A 243 -4.25 14.35 14.75
CA ASP A 243 -3.42 13.91 13.64
C ASP A 243 -3.47 12.38 13.44
N THR A 244 -3.75 11.64 14.50
CA THR A 244 -3.84 10.17 14.47
C THR A 244 -4.96 9.71 15.40
N CYS A 245 -5.67 8.66 15.04
CA CYS A 245 -6.66 8.08 15.92
C CYS A 245 -6.70 6.55 15.88
N ILE A 246 -7.09 5.97 17.01
CA ILE A 246 -7.42 4.56 17.18
C ILE A 246 -8.86 4.46 17.64
N VAL A 247 -9.68 3.79 16.84
CA VAL A 247 -11.04 3.44 17.20
C VAL A 247 -11.14 1.91 17.30
N TYR A 248 -11.63 1.41 18.40
CA TYR A 248 -11.68 -0.03 18.62
C TYR A 248 -12.98 -0.50 19.28
N ASN A 249 -13.32 -1.76 19.02
CA ASN A 249 -14.37 -2.44 19.74
C ASN A 249 -13.94 -3.84 20.19
N GLU A 250 -14.58 -4.32 21.26
CA GLU A 250 -14.41 -5.68 21.77
C GLU A 250 -15.44 -6.60 21.12
N VAL A 251 -14.97 -7.70 20.55
CA VAL A 251 -15.80 -8.79 20.04
C VAL A 251 -15.52 -10.06 20.86
N HIS A 252 -16.29 -11.12 20.64
CA HIS A 252 -16.20 -12.34 21.45
C HIS A 252 -14.78 -12.91 21.56
N ASP A 253 -14.04 -12.96 20.45
CA ASP A 253 -12.74 -13.60 20.30
C ASP A 253 -11.56 -12.61 20.31
N GLY A 254 -11.82 -11.30 20.34
CA GLY A 254 -10.74 -10.32 20.33
C GLY A 254 -11.18 -8.86 20.31
N ILE A 255 -10.30 -8.04 19.79
CA ILE A 255 -10.47 -6.60 19.67
C ILE A 255 -10.21 -6.21 18.22
N LYS A 256 -11.18 -5.59 17.56
CA LYS A 256 -11.02 -4.97 16.26
C LYS A 256 -10.56 -3.54 16.42
N ILE A 257 -9.60 -3.13 15.62
CA ILE A 257 -9.07 -1.77 15.63
C ILE A 257 -9.17 -1.15 14.23
N SER A 258 -9.47 0.14 14.20
CA SER A 258 -9.36 1.01 13.02
C SER A 258 -8.42 2.14 13.36
N ILE A 259 -7.48 2.41 12.49
CA ILE A 259 -6.44 3.43 12.66
C ILE A 259 -6.49 4.36 11.48
N ARG A 260 -6.32 5.65 11.75
CA ARG A 260 -6.14 6.69 10.74
C ARG A 260 -4.99 7.58 11.13
N SER A 261 -4.30 8.11 10.12
CA SER A 261 -3.27 9.13 10.28
C SER A 261 -3.32 10.11 9.10
N CYS A 262 -3.19 11.40 9.39
CA CYS A 262 -3.05 12.45 8.37
C CYS A 262 -1.66 13.09 8.35
N ILE A 263 -0.71 12.55 9.11
CA ILE A 263 0.68 13.04 9.16
C ILE A 263 1.66 12.02 8.54
N LYS A 264 2.63 12.54 7.82
CA LYS A 264 3.56 11.73 7.01
C LYS A 264 4.48 10.84 7.85
N GLU A 265 4.86 11.30 9.03
CA GLU A 265 5.74 10.59 9.97
C GLU A 265 5.09 9.41 10.67
N VAL A 266 3.76 9.29 10.63
CA VAL A 266 3.00 8.18 11.21
C VAL A 266 2.19 7.49 10.15
N LYS A 267 2.70 6.41 9.60
CA LYS A 267 1.95 5.56 8.66
C LYS A 267 1.00 4.65 9.43
N ALA A 268 -0.28 4.71 9.11
CA ALA A 268 -1.31 3.92 9.82
C ALA A 268 -1.04 2.41 9.74
N CYS A 269 -0.52 1.90 8.61
CA CYS A 269 -0.16 0.48 8.45
C CYS A 269 0.98 0.06 9.39
N GLU A 270 2.02 0.88 9.55
CA GLU A 270 3.11 0.61 10.49
C GLU A 270 2.62 0.64 11.94
N LEU A 271 1.79 1.63 12.27
CA LEU A 271 1.19 1.76 13.59
C LEU A 271 0.26 0.58 13.90
N ALA A 272 -0.53 0.10 12.93
CA ALA A 272 -1.36 -1.09 13.09
C ALA A 272 -0.51 -2.33 13.40
N SER A 273 0.56 -2.54 12.65
CA SER A 273 1.50 -3.64 12.88
C SER A 273 2.17 -3.54 14.24
N TYR A 274 2.59 -2.35 14.66
CA TYR A 274 3.20 -2.09 15.97
C TYR A 274 2.23 -2.39 17.14
N LEU A 275 0.97 -1.93 17.03
CA LEU A 275 -0.02 -2.12 18.07
C LEU A 275 -0.52 -3.57 18.19
N THR A 276 -0.42 -4.35 17.13
CA THR A 276 -0.88 -5.73 17.13
C THR A 276 0.25 -6.75 17.24
N ALA A 277 1.50 -6.30 17.24
CA ALA A 277 2.67 -7.16 17.32
C ALA A 277 2.57 -8.18 18.49
N ILE A 278 2.83 -9.45 18.22
CA ILE A 278 2.79 -10.58 19.18
C ILE A 278 1.37 -11.00 19.59
N ILE A 279 0.40 -10.08 19.62
CA ILE A 279 -0.96 -10.33 20.16
C ILE A 279 -2.03 -10.39 19.08
N GLY A 280 -1.67 -10.18 17.81
CA GLY A 280 -2.63 -10.15 16.71
C GLY A 280 -1.98 -9.89 15.36
N SER A 281 -2.73 -9.28 14.47
CA SER A 281 -2.27 -8.86 13.15
C SER A 281 -2.90 -7.52 12.78
N GLY A 282 -2.15 -6.68 12.06
CA GLY A 282 -2.63 -5.38 11.59
C GLY A 282 -1.85 -4.95 10.34
N GLY A 283 -2.49 -4.13 9.52
CA GLY A 283 -1.93 -3.59 8.29
C GLY A 283 -2.96 -2.75 7.56
N GLY A 284 -2.63 -2.33 6.34
CA GLY A 284 -3.46 -1.47 5.50
C GLY A 284 -2.62 -0.50 4.67
N HIS A 285 -3.17 0.68 4.42
CA HIS A 285 -2.51 1.79 3.72
C HIS A 285 -1.85 2.78 4.70
N ASN A 286 -1.09 3.73 4.16
CA ASN A 286 -0.39 4.71 4.98
C ASN A 286 -1.32 5.58 5.82
N GLU A 287 -2.47 5.96 5.27
CA GLU A 287 -3.45 6.83 5.93
C GLU A 287 -4.52 6.04 6.69
N LYS A 288 -4.80 4.80 6.25
CA LYS A 288 -5.93 3.97 6.72
C LYS A 288 -5.47 2.54 6.96
N ALA A 289 -5.62 2.09 8.18
CA ALA A 289 -5.25 0.72 8.54
C ALA A 289 -6.25 0.14 9.55
N GLY A 290 -6.17 -1.15 9.70
CA GLY A 290 -6.95 -1.88 10.68
C GLY A 290 -6.17 -3.03 11.27
N GLY A 291 -6.77 -3.69 12.26
CA GLY A 291 -6.14 -4.86 12.86
C GLY A 291 -7.08 -5.62 13.77
N PHE A 292 -6.60 -6.77 14.17
CA PHE A 292 -7.29 -7.64 15.09
C PHE A 292 -6.33 -8.14 16.18
N ILE A 293 -6.67 -7.90 17.43
CA ILE A 293 -5.95 -8.39 18.60
C ILE A 293 -6.70 -9.59 19.16
N GLN A 294 -6.04 -10.72 19.29
CA GLN A 294 -6.61 -11.92 19.90
C GLN A 294 -6.71 -11.77 21.41
N ARG A 295 -7.92 -11.86 21.96
CA ARG A 295 -8.16 -11.69 23.40
C ARG A 295 -7.26 -12.55 24.28
N ARG A 296 -7.13 -13.83 23.92
CA ARG A 296 -6.29 -14.78 24.67
C ARG A 296 -4.81 -14.35 24.73
N LEU A 297 -4.28 -13.85 23.62
CA LEU A 297 -2.88 -13.41 23.57
C LEU A 297 -2.69 -12.10 24.31
N PHE A 298 -3.66 -11.18 24.20
CA PHE A 298 -3.65 -9.93 24.94
C PHE A 298 -3.66 -10.17 26.47
N GLU A 299 -4.58 -10.98 26.97
CA GLU A 299 -4.68 -11.32 28.40
C GLU A 299 -3.42 -12.05 28.92
N ALA A 300 -2.80 -12.90 28.10
CA ALA A 300 -1.56 -13.59 28.47
C ALA A 300 -0.37 -12.63 28.57
N GLN A 301 -0.29 -11.62 27.69
CA GLN A 301 0.83 -10.69 27.61
C GLN A 301 0.68 -9.48 28.52
N TYR A 302 -0.55 -8.99 28.69
CA TYR A 302 -0.90 -7.73 29.40
C TYR A 302 -1.93 -8.00 30.52
N ASN A 303 -1.58 -8.91 31.42
CA ASN A 303 -2.48 -9.31 32.51
C ASN A 303 -2.97 -8.10 33.32
N ASN A 304 -4.29 -7.96 33.47
CA ASN A 304 -4.99 -6.86 34.17
C ASN A 304 -4.84 -5.45 33.56
N MET A 305 -4.31 -5.31 32.36
CA MET A 305 -4.29 -4.02 31.67
C MET A 305 -5.60 -3.77 30.94
N ILE A 306 -6.22 -2.61 31.15
CA ILE A 306 -7.40 -2.20 30.39
C ILE A 306 -7.00 -1.68 29.01
N LEU A 307 -7.84 -1.91 28.02
CA LEU A 307 -7.52 -1.59 26.61
C LEU A 307 -7.26 -0.10 26.38
N GLU A 308 -7.99 0.78 27.05
CA GLU A 308 -7.77 2.23 26.98
C GLU A 308 -6.34 2.60 27.41
N ALA A 309 -5.89 2.03 28.52
CA ALA A 309 -4.52 2.26 29.01
C ALA A 309 -3.49 1.64 28.06
N TYR A 310 -3.75 0.43 27.54
CA TYR A 310 -2.88 -0.23 26.57
C TYR A 310 -2.67 0.64 25.34
N PHE A 311 -3.74 1.06 24.67
CA PHE A 311 -3.60 1.88 23.47
C PHE A 311 -2.95 3.23 23.74
N THR A 312 -3.33 3.90 24.84
CA THR A 312 -2.73 5.19 25.20
C THR A 312 -1.24 5.06 25.49
N GLU A 313 -0.84 4.04 26.24
CA GLU A 313 0.58 3.82 26.56
C GLU A 313 1.38 3.41 25.32
N ARG A 314 0.86 2.50 24.50
CA ARG A 314 1.53 2.08 23.26
C ARG A 314 1.66 3.23 22.26
N MET A 315 0.68 4.10 22.16
CA MET A 315 0.76 5.31 21.34
C MET A 315 1.85 6.26 21.84
N ASN A 316 1.90 6.52 23.15
CA ASN A 316 2.97 7.35 23.73
C ASN A 316 4.36 6.75 23.44
N GLN A 317 4.53 5.44 23.69
CA GLN A 317 5.79 4.74 23.40
C GLN A 317 6.16 4.78 21.91
N TYR A 318 5.18 4.66 21.01
CA TYR A 318 5.42 4.77 19.58
C TYR A 318 5.95 6.15 19.19
N TYR A 319 5.28 7.22 19.63
CA TYR A 319 5.73 8.58 19.33
C TYR A 319 7.05 8.96 20.01
N GLU A 320 7.36 8.38 21.15
CA GLU A 320 8.63 8.59 21.86
C GLU A 320 9.77 7.71 21.33
N SER A 321 9.49 6.75 20.47
CA SER A 321 10.47 5.82 19.93
C SER A 321 11.28 6.37 18.77
N PHE A 322 10.88 7.48 18.16
CA PHE A 322 11.56 8.08 17.01
C PHE A 322 11.63 9.60 17.11
N GLU A 323 12.60 10.17 16.40
CA GLU A 323 12.65 11.60 16.09
C GLU A 323 12.36 11.84 14.61
N VAL A 324 11.87 13.05 14.30
CA VAL A 324 11.59 13.48 12.92
C VAL A 324 12.55 14.60 12.55
N ILE A 325 13.23 14.45 11.43
CA ILE A 325 14.09 15.46 10.84
C ILE A 325 13.55 15.84 9.46
N ASP A 326 13.24 17.12 9.28
CA ASP A 326 12.95 17.70 7.97
C ASP A 326 14.21 18.43 7.45
N ALA A 327 14.83 17.87 6.42
CA ALA A 327 16.08 18.42 5.85
C ALA A 327 15.94 19.85 5.31
N THR A 328 14.71 20.31 5.05
CA THR A 328 14.47 21.70 4.60
C THR A 328 14.54 22.72 5.74
N GLN A 329 14.34 22.28 6.97
CA GLN A 329 14.31 23.14 8.17
C GLN A 329 15.44 22.82 9.16
N TYR A 330 16.11 21.70 8.98
CA TYR A 330 17.14 21.19 9.88
C TYR A 330 18.45 21.97 9.72
N THR A 331 18.95 22.53 10.83
CA THR A 331 20.28 23.15 10.86
C THR A 331 21.29 22.13 11.36
N VAL A 332 22.24 21.78 10.52
CA VAL A 332 23.27 20.80 10.83
C VAL A 332 24.28 21.36 11.84
N ASP A 333 24.43 20.70 12.98
CA ASP A 333 25.49 20.99 13.93
C ASP A 333 26.73 20.13 13.63
N LEU A 334 27.67 20.70 12.88
CA LEU A 334 28.90 20.02 12.49
C LEU A 334 29.84 19.73 13.68
N THR A 335 29.67 20.37 14.81
CA THR A 335 30.55 20.15 16.00
C THR A 335 30.36 18.73 16.58
N GLN A 336 29.24 18.11 16.29
CA GLN A 336 28.89 16.74 16.71
C GLN A 336 29.17 15.69 15.63
N MET A 337 29.65 16.10 14.46
CA MET A 337 29.88 15.23 13.32
C MET A 337 31.38 15.08 13.06
N LYS A 338 31.75 13.91 12.57
CA LYS A 338 33.10 13.65 12.08
C LYS A 338 33.10 13.68 10.55
N LYS A 339 34.26 13.97 9.99
CA LYS A 339 34.45 14.01 8.56
C LYS A 339 34.84 12.61 8.07
N TYR A 340 34.18 12.18 7.02
CA TYR A 340 34.43 10.88 6.38
C TYR A 340 34.58 11.05 4.87
N ARG A 341 35.32 10.16 4.27
CA ARG A 341 35.55 10.11 2.83
C ARG A 341 35.01 8.81 2.27
N LYS A 342 34.23 8.90 1.18
CA LYS A 342 33.69 7.73 0.51
C LYS A 342 34.81 6.91 -0.11
N THR A 343 34.85 5.60 0.16
CA THR A 343 35.81 4.69 -0.45
C THR A 343 35.44 4.42 -1.91
N ARG A 344 36.47 4.23 -2.77
CA ARG A 344 36.26 3.98 -4.20
C ARG A 344 35.91 2.50 -4.48
N VAL A 345 34.96 1.94 -3.74
CA VAL A 345 34.45 0.59 -4.01
C VAL A 345 33.68 0.63 -5.33
N PRO A 346 33.97 -0.28 -6.29
CA PRO A 346 33.15 -0.38 -7.49
C PRO A 346 31.71 -0.74 -7.16
N ILE A 347 30.77 0.04 -7.67
CA ILE A 347 29.31 -0.16 -7.53
C ILE A 347 28.70 -0.35 -8.93
N GLY A 348 27.45 -0.80 -8.98
CA GLY A 348 26.72 -0.99 -10.23
C GLY A 348 26.06 0.31 -10.71
N TYR A 349 25.90 0.41 -12.02
CA TYR A 349 24.99 1.36 -12.65
C TYR A 349 24.29 0.71 -13.84
N VAL A 350 23.07 1.16 -14.12
CA VAL A 350 22.26 0.70 -15.25
C VAL A 350 21.67 1.93 -15.94
N LYS A 351 21.93 2.07 -17.25
CA LYS A 351 21.17 2.99 -18.10
C LYS A 351 19.96 2.25 -18.66
N LEU A 352 18.78 2.52 -18.10
CA LEU A 352 17.59 1.73 -18.41
C LEU A 352 17.16 1.79 -19.86
N SER A 353 17.35 2.92 -20.54
CA SER A 353 17.02 3.12 -21.96
C SER A 353 17.76 2.16 -22.89
N GLU A 354 18.92 1.61 -22.48
CA GLU A 354 19.67 0.62 -23.25
C GLU A 354 19.01 -0.78 -23.23
N HIS A 355 18.13 -1.04 -22.28
CA HIS A 355 17.54 -2.36 -22.02
C HIS A 355 16.03 -2.38 -22.10
N ILE A 356 15.38 -1.27 -21.81
CA ILE A 356 13.93 -1.12 -21.77
C ILE A 356 13.57 0.12 -22.60
N ARG A 357 12.54 0.00 -23.42
CA ARG A 357 12.11 1.09 -24.30
C ARG A 357 11.75 2.34 -23.50
N GLU A 358 12.19 3.51 -23.96
CA GLU A 358 11.80 4.81 -23.42
C GLU A 358 10.28 4.99 -23.35
N GLY A 359 9.81 5.68 -22.35
CA GLY A 359 8.39 5.86 -22.05
C GLY A 359 7.73 4.67 -21.35
N THR A 360 8.48 3.58 -21.07
CA THR A 360 7.95 2.44 -20.32
C THR A 360 7.90 2.76 -18.82
N PRO A 361 6.76 2.67 -18.16
CA PRO A 361 6.69 2.75 -16.70
C PRO A 361 7.27 1.48 -16.10
N VAL A 362 8.19 1.63 -15.16
CA VAL A 362 8.83 0.54 -14.42
C VAL A 362 8.81 0.79 -12.93
N LEU A 363 8.69 -0.29 -12.18
CA LEU A 363 8.82 -0.30 -10.72
C LEU A 363 10.12 -1.02 -10.37
N ILE A 364 10.98 -0.35 -9.62
CA ILE A 364 12.19 -0.94 -9.08
C ILE A 364 11.92 -1.28 -7.61
N ARG A 365 11.91 -2.57 -7.30
CA ARG A 365 11.73 -3.05 -5.94
C ARG A 365 13.07 -3.24 -5.27
N THR A 366 13.23 -2.62 -4.09
CA THR A 366 14.42 -2.71 -3.26
C THR A 366 14.07 -3.12 -1.84
N LEU A 367 15.09 -3.37 -1.00
CA LEU A 367 14.87 -3.60 0.46
C LEU A 367 14.38 -2.35 1.18
N GLU A 368 14.67 -1.16 0.62
CA GLU A 368 14.32 0.14 1.21
C GLU A 368 12.94 0.65 0.77
N GLY A 369 12.35 0.02 -0.25
CA GLY A 369 11.06 0.38 -0.81
C GLY A 369 10.99 0.24 -2.32
N ASP A 370 9.87 0.62 -2.89
CA ASP A 370 9.62 0.58 -4.32
C ASP A 370 9.82 1.98 -4.92
N ILE A 371 10.49 2.05 -6.09
CA ILE A 371 10.74 3.27 -6.85
C ILE A 371 9.98 3.17 -8.17
N ASP A 372 9.03 4.06 -8.39
CA ASP A 372 8.27 4.15 -9.64
C ASP A 372 8.88 5.21 -10.55
N ILE A 373 9.27 4.81 -11.76
CA ILE A 373 9.84 5.73 -12.75
C ILE A 373 9.35 5.40 -14.17
N ILE A 374 9.43 6.40 -15.04
CA ILE A 374 9.31 6.22 -16.49
C ILE A 374 10.72 6.15 -17.07
N VAL A 375 10.99 5.17 -17.92
CA VAL A 375 12.29 5.03 -18.56
C VAL A 375 12.57 6.23 -19.48
N GLU A 376 13.63 6.96 -19.20
CA GLU A 376 14.13 8.07 -20.00
C GLU A 376 15.63 7.88 -20.28
N ASP A 377 16.13 8.36 -21.42
CA ASP A 377 17.54 8.20 -21.82
C ASP A 377 18.53 8.85 -20.84
N ARG A 378 18.10 9.90 -20.16
CA ARG A 378 18.91 10.65 -19.18
C ARG A 378 18.93 10.05 -17.78
N ILE A 379 18.26 8.91 -17.54
CA ILE A 379 18.14 8.31 -16.20
C ILE A 379 19.06 7.11 -16.06
N TYR A 380 19.84 7.13 -15.00
CA TYR A 380 20.68 6.04 -14.52
C TYR A 380 20.13 5.48 -13.21
N ILE A 381 20.22 4.18 -13.03
CA ILE A 381 19.99 3.54 -11.73
C ILE A 381 21.34 3.16 -11.18
N ILE A 382 21.66 3.64 -9.99
CA ILE A 382 22.84 3.23 -9.23
C ILE A 382 22.47 2.02 -8.38
N LEU A 383 23.32 1.01 -8.40
CA LEU A 383 23.14 -0.23 -7.65
C LEU A 383 24.34 -0.44 -6.73
N GLY A 384 24.12 -0.26 -5.44
CA GLY A 384 25.12 -0.46 -4.42
C GLY A 384 25.41 -1.94 -4.13
N VAL A 385 26.45 -2.20 -3.38
CA VAL A 385 26.93 -3.58 -3.10
C VAL A 385 25.99 -4.36 -2.19
N TYR A 386 25.13 -3.70 -1.43
CA TYR A 386 24.13 -4.32 -0.55
C TYR A 386 22.73 -4.38 -1.13
N GLY A 387 22.60 -4.00 -2.42
CA GLY A 387 21.30 -4.02 -3.11
C GLY A 387 20.50 -2.73 -2.92
N GLU A 388 21.09 -1.68 -2.34
CA GLU A 388 20.51 -0.35 -2.38
C GLU A 388 20.44 0.14 -3.83
N ALA A 389 19.32 0.74 -4.24
CA ALA A 389 19.15 1.27 -5.59
C ALA A 389 18.52 2.66 -5.54
N TYR A 390 19.03 3.58 -6.34
CA TYR A 390 18.49 4.93 -6.44
C TYR A 390 18.67 5.50 -7.85
N VAL A 391 17.78 6.42 -8.18
CA VAL A 391 17.72 7.09 -9.47
C VAL A 391 18.70 8.26 -9.50
N MET A 392 19.41 8.42 -10.63
CA MET A 392 20.34 9.52 -10.85
C MET A 392 20.23 10.06 -12.28
N GLU A 393 20.19 11.37 -12.42
CA GLU A 393 20.27 11.99 -13.76
C GLU A 393 21.67 11.86 -14.36
N GLU A 394 21.74 11.76 -15.68
CA GLU A 394 22.98 11.57 -16.45
C GLU A 394 24.04 12.62 -16.12
N GLU A 395 23.67 13.89 -16.02
CA GLU A 395 24.62 14.97 -15.70
C GLU A 395 25.29 14.74 -14.35
N ARG A 396 24.50 14.39 -13.33
CA ARG A 396 25.00 14.07 -11.98
C ARG A 396 25.83 12.79 -11.98
N PHE A 397 25.40 11.75 -12.72
CA PHE A 397 26.18 10.52 -12.88
C PHE A 397 27.55 10.80 -13.47
N LEU A 398 27.61 11.56 -14.58
CA LEU A 398 28.84 11.91 -15.24
C LEU A 398 29.75 12.82 -14.40
N GLN A 399 29.20 13.60 -13.49
CA GLN A 399 30.00 14.39 -12.53
C GLN A 399 30.59 13.50 -11.43
N THR A 400 29.79 12.59 -10.89
CA THR A 400 30.09 11.81 -9.67
C THR A 400 30.89 10.54 -9.96
N TYR A 401 30.53 9.81 -11.02
CA TYR A 401 31.05 8.49 -11.30
C TYR A 401 31.79 8.41 -12.64
N ARG A 402 32.66 7.42 -12.74
CA ARG A 402 33.28 6.98 -14.01
C ARG A 402 33.10 5.48 -14.19
N PRO A 403 32.76 4.99 -15.38
CA PRO A 403 32.77 3.57 -15.69
C PRO A 403 34.15 2.96 -15.43
N VAL A 404 34.19 1.76 -14.89
CA VAL A 404 35.41 1.00 -14.62
C VAL A 404 35.22 -0.46 -15.04
N THR A 405 36.33 -1.11 -15.41
CA THR A 405 36.31 -2.56 -15.64
C THR A 405 36.63 -3.27 -14.34
N ALA A 406 35.59 -3.58 -13.58
CA ALA A 406 35.73 -4.27 -12.29
C ALA A 406 34.56 -5.25 -12.10
N LYS A 407 34.82 -6.31 -11.33
CA LYS A 407 33.72 -7.19 -10.87
C LYS A 407 33.12 -6.58 -9.63
N ILE A 408 31.79 -6.47 -9.61
CA ILE A 408 31.04 -6.02 -8.44
C ILE A 408 30.70 -7.27 -7.61
N ASN A 409 31.05 -7.24 -6.34
CA ASN A 409 30.67 -8.31 -5.42
C ASN A 409 29.49 -7.83 -4.58
N TYR A 410 28.29 -8.22 -5.00
CA TYR A 410 27.08 -7.92 -4.26
C TYR A 410 26.98 -8.80 -3.01
N SER A 411 26.61 -8.19 -1.90
CA SER A 411 26.37 -8.84 -0.61
C SER A 411 25.00 -8.42 -0.08
N THR A 412 23.94 -8.87 -0.75
CA THR A 412 22.55 -8.49 -0.42
C THR A 412 21.69 -9.72 -0.19
N GLN A 413 20.71 -9.60 0.71
CA GLN A 413 19.67 -10.60 0.91
C GLN A 413 18.59 -10.56 -0.19
N TYR A 414 18.45 -9.41 -0.82
CA TYR A 414 17.48 -9.19 -1.90
C TYR A 414 18.13 -8.33 -2.99
N MET A 415 18.29 -8.90 -4.19
CA MET A 415 18.76 -8.15 -5.35
C MET A 415 17.60 -7.34 -5.95
N PRO A 416 17.74 -6.02 -6.15
CA PRO A 416 16.69 -5.21 -6.75
C PRO A 416 16.20 -5.73 -8.08
N ILE A 417 14.90 -5.70 -8.27
CA ILE A 417 14.19 -6.20 -9.45
C ILE A 417 13.50 -5.03 -10.14
N ILE A 418 13.68 -4.92 -11.44
CA ILE A 418 12.86 -4.05 -12.28
C ILE A 418 11.65 -4.84 -12.76
N LYS A 419 10.47 -4.29 -12.54
CA LYS A 419 9.21 -4.79 -13.08
C LYS A 419 8.69 -3.81 -14.13
N ASN A 420 8.55 -4.28 -15.36
CA ASN A 420 7.87 -3.55 -16.42
C ASN A 420 6.37 -3.55 -16.12
N GLN A 421 5.78 -2.37 -15.95
CA GLN A 421 4.36 -2.25 -15.57
C GLN A 421 3.41 -2.45 -16.77
N LEU A 422 3.93 -2.47 -18.02
CA LEU A 422 3.10 -2.71 -19.20
C LEU A 422 2.84 -4.20 -19.47
N ASP A 423 3.84 -5.05 -19.25
CA ASP A 423 3.77 -6.47 -19.57
C ASP A 423 3.97 -7.40 -18.36
N GLY A 424 4.34 -6.83 -17.20
CA GLY A 424 4.56 -7.55 -15.96
C GLY A 424 5.88 -8.33 -15.90
N THR A 425 6.74 -8.21 -16.91
CA THR A 425 8.06 -8.87 -16.90
C THR A 425 8.93 -8.28 -15.79
N SER A 426 9.66 -9.17 -15.11
CA SER A 426 10.55 -8.77 -14.02
C SER A 426 11.97 -9.27 -14.31
N ILE A 427 12.95 -8.39 -14.14
CA ILE A 427 14.35 -8.69 -14.36
C ILE A 427 15.17 -8.15 -13.20
N SER A 428 16.11 -8.95 -12.69
CA SER A 428 17.06 -8.53 -11.67
C SER A 428 18.04 -7.49 -12.22
N LEU A 429 18.24 -6.39 -11.47
CA LEU A 429 19.07 -5.24 -11.90
C LEU A 429 20.53 -5.60 -12.16
N ASP A 430 21.09 -6.53 -11.41
CA ASP A 430 22.47 -6.98 -11.58
C ASP A 430 22.79 -7.55 -12.96
N LYS A 431 21.76 -8.05 -13.66
CA LYS A 431 21.93 -8.57 -15.04
C LYS A 431 22.26 -7.49 -16.07
N PHE A 432 21.91 -6.25 -15.77
CA PHE A 432 22.18 -5.10 -16.63
C PHE A 432 23.31 -4.21 -16.08
N ALA A 433 23.72 -4.44 -14.82
CA ALA A 433 24.62 -3.55 -14.14
C ALA A 433 26.04 -3.60 -14.72
N GLN A 434 26.57 -2.42 -15.05
CA GLN A 434 27.97 -2.18 -15.36
C GLN A 434 28.65 -1.57 -14.13
N ALA A 435 29.97 -1.72 -14.02
CA ALA A 435 30.70 -1.19 -12.86
C ALA A 435 31.10 0.28 -13.06
N CYS A 436 30.92 1.08 -12.03
CA CYS A 436 31.45 2.43 -11.94
C CYS A 436 32.12 2.65 -10.57
N ALA A 437 32.95 3.69 -10.50
CA ALA A 437 33.58 4.15 -9.27
C ALA A 437 33.51 5.67 -9.19
N ALA A 438 33.47 6.23 -7.98
CA ALA A 438 33.49 7.66 -7.78
C ALA A 438 34.73 8.31 -8.44
N LYS A 439 34.53 9.48 -9.05
CA LYS A 439 35.61 10.24 -9.72
C LYS A 439 36.49 10.95 -8.73
N GLU A 440 35.88 11.57 -7.75
CA GLU A 440 36.54 12.34 -6.72
C GLU A 440 36.21 11.76 -5.33
N ASP A 441 36.99 12.14 -4.35
CA ASP A 441 36.74 11.77 -2.98
C ASP A 441 35.58 12.67 -2.45
N GLU A 442 34.40 12.13 -2.36
CA GLU A 442 33.28 12.81 -1.72
C GLU A 442 33.47 12.74 -0.20
N ASP A 443 33.69 13.92 0.39
CA ASP A 443 33.72 14.06 1.84
C ASP A 443 32.30 14.33 2.34
N VAL A 444 31.91 13.64 3.40
CA VAL A 444 30.67 13.87 4.14
C VAL A 444 30.97 14.13 5.61
N TYR A 445 30.11 14.89 6.27
CA TYR A 445 30.07 14.93 7.73
C TYR A 445 29.01 13.96 8.21
N ALA A 446 29.34 13.08 9.16
CA ALA A 446 28.39 12.09 9.65
C ALA A 446 28.50 11.86 11.16
N LYS A 447 27.40 11.45 11.75
CA LYS A 447 27.32 10.97 13.14
C LYS A 447 26.37 9.77 13.24
N PRO A 448 26.57 8.87 14.21
CA PRO A 448 25.63 7.79 14.42
C PRO A 448 24.28 8.32 14.93
N VAL A 449 23.22 7.63 14.52
CA VAL A 449 21.85 7.84 14.99
C VAL A 449 21.66 7.12 16.32
N ASN A 450 21.19 7.82 17.32
CA ASN A 450 21.04 7.31 18.69
C ASN A 450 19.59 6.90 19.04
N ILE A 451 18.64 7.35 18.23
CA ILE A 451 17.22 7.02 18.31
C ILE A 451 16.72 6.80 16.89
N ILE A 452 15.69 5.97 16.71
CA ILE A 452 15.08 5.81 15.38
C ILE A 452 14.79 7.18 14.80
N THR A 453 15.25 7.43 13.58
CA THR A 453 15.14 8.74 12.93
C THR A 453 14.36 8.60 11.63
N LYS A 454 13.33 9.43 11.47
CA LYS A 454 12.54 9.56 10.24
C LYS A 454 12.96 10.86 9.56
N LEU A 455 13.77 10.75 8.51
CA LEU A 455 14.33 11.88 7.78
C LEU A 455 13.55 12.15 6.50
N PHE A 456 12.89 13.30 6.41
CA PHE A 456 12.33 13.83 5.17
C PHE A 456 13.41 14.61 4.42
N THR A 457 13.77 14.11 3.25
CA THR A 457 14.81 14.73 2.42
C THR A 457 14.23 15.84 1.55
N ARG A 458 15.09 16.69 0.96
CA ARG A 458 14.63 17.74 0.03
C ARG A 458 14.07 17.19 -1.29
N TRP A 459 14.55 16.04 -1.71
CA TRP A 459 14.12 15.41 -2.97
C TRP A 459 12.93 14.47 -2.80
N GLU A 460 12.63 14.04 -1.57
CA GLU A 460 11.48 13.21 -1.25
C GLU A 460 10.77 13.70 0.03
N PRO A 461 10.02 14.81 -0.07
CA PRO A 461 9.40 15.44 1.10
C PRO A 461 8.15 14.70 1.59
N ASP A 462 7.67 13.70 0.87
CA ASP A 462 6.43 12.98 1.17
C ASP A 462 6.67 11.60 1.81
N ASN A 463 7.88 11.04 1.64
CA ASN A 463 8.32 9.83 2.31
C ASN A 463 9.60 10.08 3.10
N TYR A 464 9.75 9.39 4.21
CA TYR A 464 10.97 9.51 5.01
C TYR A 464 11.95 8.38 4.73
N MET A 465 13.24 8.71 4.81
CA MET A 465 14.29 7.73 5.02
C MET A 465 14.26 7.27 6.47
N TYR A 466 14.29 5.97 6.69
CA TYR A 466 14.30 5.37 8.02
C TYR A 466 15.74 5.10 8.46
N GLY A 467 16.10 5.59 9.65
CA GLY A 467 17.37 5.32 10.29
C GLY A 467 17.18 4.55 11.59
N ASP A 468 17.76 3.36 11.65
CA ASP A 468 17.77 2.57 12.88
C ASP A 468 18.93 3.03 13.80
N VAL A 469 18.85 2.69 15.07
CA VAL A 469 19.92 3.00 16.04
C VAL A 469 21.26 2.41 15.59
N GLY A 470 22.25 3.28 15.47
CA GLY A 470 23.59 2.94 14.97
C GLY A 470 23.82 3.20 13.48
N ASP A 471 22.77 3.47 12.69
CA ASP A 471 22.91 4.01 11.34
C ASP A 471 23.51 5.41 11.40
N TYR A 472 23.89 5.98 10.28
CA TYR A 472 24.56 7.27 10.23
C TYR A 472 23.71 8.30 9.51
N ILE A 473 23.45 9.44 10.18
CA ILE A 473 23.00 10.64 9.48
C ILE A 473 24.22 11.34 8.89
N ALA A 474 24.19 11.57 7.59
CA ALA A 474 25.28 12.14 6.82
C ALA A 474 24.84 13.42 6.08
N VAL A 475 25.76 14.33 5.90
CA VAL A 475 25.58 15.60 5.22
C VAL A 475 26.69 15.77 4.20
N ASN A 476 26.32 16.12 2.98
CA ASN A 476 27.29 16.37 1.92
C ASN A 476 28.07 17.64 2.24
N LYS A 477 29.41 17.56 2.20
CA LYS A 477 30.29 18.71 2.46
C LYS A 477 30.08 19.86 1.46
N GLN A 478 29.71 19.56 0.22
CA GLN A 478 29.51 20.56 -0.84
C GLN A 478 28.11 21.19 -0.78
N ASP A 479 27.12 20.44 -0.29
CA ASP A 479 25.74 20.91 -0.10
C ASP A 479 25.23 20.50 1.29
N MET A 480 25.30 21.41 2.25
CA MET A 480 24.90 21.18 3.63
C MET A 480 23.40 20.94 3.81
N SER A 481 22.62 21.13 2.77
CA SER A 481 21.19 20.80 2.74
C SER A 481 20.90 19.39 2.20
N ASP A 482 21.91 18.71 1.65
CA ASP A 482 21.86 17.34 1.20
C ASP A 482 22.13 16.41 2.41
N ILE A 483 21.06 16.10 3.13
CA ILE A 483 21.08 15.28 4.35
C ILE A 483 20.44 13.93 4.02
N PHE A 484 21.08 12.86 4.43
CA PHE A 484 20.59 11.50 4.17
C PHE A 484 21.04 10.52 5.26
N ILE A 485 20.38 9.37 5.32
CA ILE A 485 20.70 8.28 6.25
C ILE A 485 21.44 7.18 5.51
N ILE A 486 22.45 6.62 6.14
CA ILE A 486 23.23 5.49 5.63
C ILE A 486 23.21 4.39 6.68
N ASN A 487 22.80 3.18 6.26
CA ASN A 487 22.87 2.01 7.13
C ASN A 487 24.30 1.81 7.66
N LYS A 488 24.44 1.44 8.93
CA LYS A 488 25.74 1.31 9.62
C LYS A 488 26.72 0.38 8.91
N ASP A 489 26.23 -0.75 8.39
CA ASP A 489 27.10 -1.73 7.74
C ASP A 489 27.62 -1.20 6.39
N ILE A 490 26.74 -0.50 5.65
CA ILE A 490 27.08 0.21 4.42
C ILE A 490 28.06 1.33 4.70
N PHE A 491 27.83 2.09 5.79
CA PHE A 491 28.70 3.21 6.15
C PHE A 491 30.13 2.76 6.44
N HIS A 492 30.32 1.75 7.28
CA HIS A 492 31.65 1.24 7.65
C HIS A 492 32.44 0.63 6.48
N LEU A 493 31.74 0.18 5.43
CA LEU A 493 32.39 -0.36 4.23
C LEU A 493 32.66 0.70 3.15
N SER A 494 31.82 1.72 3.12
CA SER A 494 31.85 2.73 2.06
C SER A 494 32.54 4.04 2.46
N TYR A 495 32.82 4.23 3.74
CA TYR A 495 33.38 5.48 4.24
C TYR A 495 34.54 5.23 5.23
N VAL A 496 35.55 6.07 5.14
CA VAL A 496 36.70 6.08 6.07
C VAL A 496 36.78 7.44 6.75
N GLU A 497 37.06 7.46 8.06
CA GLU A 497 37.27 8.69 8.81
C GLU A 497 38.51 9.41 8.27
N VAL A 498 38.42 10.71 8.06
CA VAL A 498 39.51 11.57 7.61
C VAL A 498 39.59 12.79 8.51
N ASP A 499 40.80 13.26 8.74
CA ASP A 499 41.10 14.44 9.61
C ASP A 499 40.53 15.75 9.06
#